data_7a2ad9f3bbb20ac5f4c968846009d649
#
_entry.id   7a2ad9f3bbb20ac5f4c968846009d649
#
_cell.length_a   1.000
_cell.length_b   1.000
_cell.length_c   1.000
_cell.angle_alpha   90.00
_cell.angle_beta   90.00
_cell.angle_gamma   90.00
#
_symmetry.space_group_name_H-M   'P 1'
#
loop_
_entity.id
_entity.type
_entity.pdbx_description
1 polymer ?
#
loop_
_entity_poly.entity_id
_entity_poly.type
_entity_poly.pdbx_seq_one_letter_code
_entity_poly.pdbx_strand_id
1 'polypeptide(L)'
;MQDFHNLKVWTKAHQLALAIYSVTQGFPKEEMYGLRSQLRSSCSSIGMNLAEGCGRDGDKEFARFLHFSMGSANELEYQLLLSRDLRLIRPSQYEDLQNRVTEIKRMLTSLLRKLRAVS
;
A
#
# COMPACT_ATOMS: atom_id res chain seq x y z
N MET A 1 5.32 6.92 -20.34
CA MET A 1 5.35 5.52 -19.85
C MET A 1 6.64 5.26 -19.08
N GLN A 2 6.55 4.62 -17.94
CA GLN A 2 7.69 4.34 -17.08
C GLN A 2 7.72 2.85 -16.76
N ASP A 3 8.91 2.36 -16.39
CA ASP A 3 9.05 1.03 -15.86
C ASP A 3 8.84 1.10 -14.33
N PHE A 4 7.75 0.51 -13.84
CA PHE A 4 7.42 0.56 -12.41
C PHE A 4 8.50 -0.08 -11.54
N HIS A 5 9.28 -1.01 -12.07
CA HIS A 5 10.38 -1.64 -11.31
C HIS A 5 11.42 -0.61 -10.86
N ASN A 6 11.50 0.54 -11.55
CA ASN A 6 12.44 1.61 -11.20
C ASN A 6 11.91 2.58 -10.15
N LEU A 7 10.64 2.45 -9.75
CA LEU A 7 10.06 3.28 -8.70
C LEU A 7 10.37 2.69 -7.34
N LYS A 8 11.08 3.45 -6.50
CA LYS A 8 11.39 3.01 -5.15
C LYS A 8 10.13 2.73 -4.33
N VAL A 9 9.09 3.54 -4.49
CA VAL A 9 7.84 3.35 -3.77
C VAL A 9 7.17 2.04 -4.18
N TRP A 10 7.29 1.63 -5.44
CA TRP A 10 6.74 0.34 -5.88
C TRP A 10 7.47 -0.81 -5.17
N THR A 11 8.79 -0.75 -5.09
CA THR A 11 9.57 -1.78 -4.38
C THR A 11 9.13 -1.89 -2.92
N LYS A 12 8.95 -0.74 -2.25
CA LYS A 12 8.49 -0.71 -0.86
C LYS A 12 7.08 -1.29 -0.73
N ALA A 13 6.19 -0.94 -1.66
CA ALA A 13 4.82 -1.46 -1.67
C ALA A 13 4.81 -2.97 -1.88
N HIS A 14 5.65 -3.47 -2.77
CA HIS A 14 5.75 -4.90 -3.03
C HIS A 14 6.26 -5.67 -1.80
N GLN A 15 7.31 -5.16 -1.16
CA GLN A 15 7.85 -5.75 0.06
C GLN A 15 6.81 -5.76 1.18
N LEU A 16 6.04 -4.69 1.31
CA LEU A 16 4.97 -4.62 2.30
C LEU A 16 3.88 -5.66 2.00
N ALA A 17 3.53 -5.84 0.73
CA ALA A 17 2.54 -6.86 0.35
C ALA A 17 3.00 -8.25 0.77
N LEU A 18 4.26 -8.59 0.54
CA LEU A 18 4.81 -9.87 0.97
C LEU A 18 4.73 -10.03 2.48
N ALA A 19 5.05 -8.98 3.24
CA ALA A 19 4.97 -8.98 4.70
C ALA A 19 3.53 -9.17 5.18
N ILE A 20 2.56 -8.50 4.54
CA ILE A 20 1.13 -8.63 4.88
C ILE A 20 0.64 -10.05 4.62
N TYR A 21 1.03 -10.66 3.49
CA TYR A 21 0.65 -12.04 3.21
C TYR A 21 1.20 -12.99 4.27
N SER A 22 2.45 -12.78 4.68
CA SER A 22 3.09 -13.60 5.72
C SER A 22 2.37 -13.48 7.07
N VAL A 23 2.13 -12.24 7.51
CA VAL A 23 1.48 -11.98 8.82
C VAL A 23 0.06 -12.51 8.85
N THR A 24 -0.70 -12.33 7.76
CA THR A 24 -2.11 -12.74 7.73
C THR A 24 -2.31 -14.24 7.57
N GLN A 25 -1.24 -14.98 7.26
CA GLN A 25 -1.33 -16.44 7.20
C GLN A 25 -1.73 -17.05 8.55
N GLY A 26 -1.35 -16.41 9.65
CA GLY A 26 -1.69 -16.84 11.00
C GLY A 26 -3.06 -16.42 11.50
N PHE A 27 -3.83 -15.69 10.69
CA PHE A 27 -5.16 -15.24 11.09
C PHE A 27 -6.14 -16.42 11.22
N PRO A 28 -7.12 -16.34 12.15
CA PRO A 28 -8.14 -17.37 12.29
C PRO A 28 -8.93 -17.57 11.01
N LYS A 29 -9.49 -18.76 10.83
CA LYS A 29 -10.32 -19.10 9.65
C LYS A 29 -11.51 -18.16 9.50
N GLU A 30 -12.06 -17.66 10.60
CA GLU A 30 -13.19 -16.73 10.60
C GLU A 30 -12.85 -15.43 9.87
N GLU A 31 -11.56 -15.07 9.79
CA GLU A 31 -11.11 -13.86 9.10
C GLU A 31 -10.67 -14.09 7.66
N MET A 32 -10.84 -15.31 7.13
CA MET A 32 -10.42 -15.62 5.75
C MET A 32 -11.08 -14.69 4.73
N TYR A 33 -12.38 -14.40 4.87
CA TYR A 33 -13.12 -13.50 3.99
C TYR A 33 -13.33 -12.11 4.60
N GLY A 34 -12.77 -11.87 5.79
CA GLY A 34 -12.82 -10.58 6.48
C GLY A 34 -11.50 -9.84 6.37
N LEU A 35 -10.88 -9.53 7.53
CA LEU A 35 -9.67 -8.72 7.59
C LEU A 35 -8.49 -9.30 6.83
N ARG A 36 -8.31 -10.62 6.83
CA ARG A 36 -7.24 -11.25 6.05
C ARG A 36 -7.34 -10.87 4.58
N SER A 37 -8.53 -11.04 4.01
CA SER A 37 -8.79 -10.71 2.61
C SER A 37 -8.64 -9.21 2.34
N GLN A 38 -9.18 -8.37 3.22
CA GLN A 38 -9.13 -6.93 3.07
C GLN A 38 -7.71 -6.37 3.14
N LEU A 39 -6.91 -6.84 4.10
CA LEU A 39 -5.50 -6.44 4.23
C LEU A 39 -4.72 -6.77 2.95
N ARG A 40 -4.90 -7.98 2.45
CA ARG A 40 -4.21 -8.43 1.24
C ARG A 40 -4.63 -7.62 0.02
N SER A 41 -5.94 -7.37 -0.11
CA SER A 41 -6.49 -6.61 -1.22
C SER A 41 -5.99 -5.16 -1.22
N SER A 42 -6.09 -4.48 -0.08
CA SER A 42 -5.64 -3.08 0.03
C SER A 42 -4.14 -2.96 -0.22
N CYS A 43 -3.36 -3.87 0.35
CA CYS A 43 -1.91 -3.80 0.20
C CYS A 43 -1.47 -4.06 -1.24
N SER A 44 -1.99 -5.10 -1.88
CA SER A 44 -1.63 -5.41 -3.26
C SER A 44 -2.12 -4.31 -4.22
N SER A 45 -3.22 -3.65 -3.89
CA SER A 45 -3.75 -2.54 -4.69
C SER A 45 -2.79 -1.35 -4.76
N ILE A 46 -1.98 -1.11 -3.74
CA ILE A 46 -0.98 -0.03 -3.78
C ILE A 46 -0.04 -0.26 -4.97
N GLY A 47 0.59 -1.43 -5.01
CA GLY A 47 1.54 -1.77 -6.08
C GLY A 47 0.88 -1.88 -7.45
N MET A 48 -0.34 -2.44 -7.51
CA MET A 48 -1.09 -2.58 -8.76
C MET A 48 -1.38 -1.22 -9.37
N ASN A 49 -1.82 -0.24 -8.59
CA ASN A 49 -2.10 1.09 -9.09
C ASN A 49 -0.82 1.83 -9.51
N LEU A 50 0.27 1.62 -8.80
CA LEU A 50 1.56 2.17 -9.22
C LEU A 50 1.98 1.63 -10.58
N ALA A 51 1.88 0.32 -10.77
CA ALA A 51 2.22 -0.32 -12.04
C ALA A 51 1.30 0.15 -13.16
N GLU A 52 0.01 0.24 -12.90
CA GLU A 52 -0.98 0.73 -13.87
C GLU A 52 -0.67 2.17 -14.27
N GLY A 53 -0.40 3.03 -13.29
CA GLY A 53 -0.08 4.43 -13.54
C GLY A 53 1.17 4.60 -14.40
N CYS A 54 2.18 3.77 -14.19
CA CYS A 54 3.40 3.79 -14.99
C CYS A 54 3.15 3.43 -16.47
N GLY A 55 2.11 2.64 -16.72
CA GLY A 55 1.73 2.26 -18.08
C GLY A 55 0.86 3.29 -18.81
N ARG A 56 0.41 4.34 -18.11
CA ARG A 56 -0.44 5.37 -18.69
C ARG A 56 0.39 6.48 -19.30
N ASP A 57 -0.22 7.23 -20.22
CA ASP A 57 0.42 8.35 -20.87
C ASP A 57 0.22 9.64 -20.08
N GLY A 58 1.31 10.33 -19.82
CA GLY A 58 1.31 11.67 -19.23
C GLY A 58 1.20 11.71 -17.73
N ASP A 59 1.63 12.85 -17.18
CA ASP A 59 1.73 13.06 -15.74
C ASP A 59 0.38 13.12 -15.05
N LYS A 60 -0.63 13.63 -15.74
CA LYS A 60 -1.98 13.74 -15.18
C LYS A 60 -2.57 12.37 -14.87
N GLU A 61 -2.44 11.43 -15.81
CA GLU A 61 -2.93 10.06 -15.60
C GLU A 61 -2.09 9.33 -14.57
N PHE A 62 -0.78 9.52 -14.60
CA PHE A 62 0.10 8.94 -13.57
C PHE A 62 -0.32 9.41 -12.17
N ALA A 63 -0.54 10.73 -12.01
CA ALA A 63 -0.98 11.29 -10.73
C ALA A 63 -2.30 10.68 -10.26
N ARG A 64 -3.23 10.44 -11.18
CA ARG A 64 -4.51 9.83 -10.86
C ARG A 64 -4.33 8.47 -10.19
N PHE A 65 -3.45 7.63 -10.75
CA PHE A 65 -3.18 6.31 -10.18
C PHE A 65 -2.38 6.39 -8.87
N LEU A 66 -1.52 7.40 -8.71
CA LEU A 66 -0.87 7.65 -7.43
C LEU A 66 -1.90 7.97 -6.34
N HIS A 67 -2.96 8.72 -6.67
CA HIS A 67 -4.05 8.99 -5.73
C HIS A 67 -4.81 7.71 -5.38
N PHE A 68 -5.01 6.80 -6.33
CA PHE A 68 -5.62 5.51 -6.03
C PHE A 68 -4.75 4.70 -5.07
N SER A 69 -3.43 4.68 -5.29
CA SER A 69 -2.49 4.02 -4.38
C SER A 69 -2.55 4.63 -2.97
N MET A 70 -2.66 5.96 -2.89
CA MET A 70 -2.78 6.64 -1.59
C MET A 70 -4.06 6.22 -0.86
N GLY A 71 -5.18 6.12 -1.58
CA GLY A 71 -6.44 5.64 -1.01
C GLY A 71 -6.31 4.23 -0.46
N SER A 72 -5.65 3.34 -1.21
CA SER A 72 -5.41 1.97 -0.77
C SER A 72 -4.50 1.93 0.47
N ALA A 73 -3.48 2.80 0.52
CA ALA A 73 -2.60 2.90 1.69
C ALA A 73 -3.37 3.38 2.92
N ASN A 74 -4.29 4.32 2.76
CA ASN A 74 -5.15 4.79 3.86
C ASN A 74 -6.06 3.69 4.37
N GLU A 75 -6.64 2.90 3.48
CA GLU A 75 -7.45 1.75 3.87
C GLU A 75 -6.63 0.74 4.66
N LEU A 76 -5.43 0.43 4.17
CA LEU A 76 -4.52 -0.50 4.83
C LEU A 76 -4.15 0.00 6.22
N GLU A 77 -3.89 1.29 6.36
CA GLU A 77 -3.56 1.91 7.65
C GLU A 77 -4.66 1.64 8.67
N TYR A 78 -5.92 1.86 8.29
CA TYR A 78 -7.04 1.60 9.19
C TYR A 78 -7.20 0.10 9.47
N GLN A 79 -7.07 -0.74 8.47
CA GLN A 79 -7.20 -2.19 8.64
C GLN A 79 -6.12 -2.75 9.59
N LEU A 80 -4.92 -2.20 9.56
CA LEU A 80 -3.86 -2.58 10.50
C LEU A 80 -4.21 -2.16 11.93
N LEU A 81 -4.75 -0.95 12.10
CA LEU A 81 -5.21 -0.47 13.40
C LEU A 81 -6.29 -1.38 13.96
N LEU A 82 -7.26 -1.74 13.14
CA LEU A 82 -8.35 -2.63 13.52
C LEU A 82 -7.81 -4.01 13.89
N SER A 83 -6.87 -4.53 13.10
CA SER A 83 -6.24 -5.83 13.37
C SER A 83 -5.50 -5.85 14.70
N ARG A 84 -4.82 -4.75 15.04
CA ARG A 84 -4.17 -4.59 16.34
C ARG A 84 -5.19 -4.61 17.48
N ASP A 85 -6.25 -3.83 17.32
CA ASP A 85 -7.25 -3.69 18.37
C ASP A 85 -8.04 -4.99 18.58
N LEU A 86 -8.22 -5.77 17.53
CA LEU A 86 -8.82 -7.11 17.61
C LEU A 86 -7.82 -8.19 18.03
N ARG A 87 -6.58 -7.81 18.28
CA ARG A 87 -5.49 -8.72 18.73
C ARG A 87 -5.17 -9.81 17.71
N LEU A 88 -5.35 -9.52 16.43
CA LEU A 88 -4.97 -10.44 15.35
C LEU A 88 -3.49 -10.35 15.02
N ILE A 89 -2.86 -9.22 15.32
CA ILE A 89 -1.42 -9.01 15.16
C ILE A 89 -0.84 -8.51 16.47
N ARG A 90 0.45 -8.81 16.68
CA ARG A 90 1.16 -8.36 17.87
C ARG A 90 1.50 -6.87 17.76
N PRO A 91 1.63 -6.16 18.91
CA PRO A 91 2.01 -4.75 18.87
C PRO A 91 3.28 -4.46 18.06
N SER A 92 4.28 -5.34 18.13
CA SER A 92 5.52 -5.18 17.37
C SER A 92 5.31 -5.32 15.86
N GLN A 93 4.42 -6.22 15.45
CA GLN A 93 4.06 -6.39 14.05
C GLN A 93 3.30 -5.16 13.54
N TYR A 94 2.36 -4.67 14.34
CA TYR A 94 1.61 -3.46 14.00
C TYR A 94 2.56 -2.28 13.79
N GLU A 95 3.47 -2.07 14.71
CA GLU A 95 4.41 -0.95 14.64
C GLU A 95 5.28 -1.01 13.38
N ASP A 96 5.83 -2.18 13.07
CA ASP A 96 6.63 -2.37 11.86
C ASP A 96 5.82 -2.09 10.59
N LEU A 97 4.65 -2.70 10.48
CA LEU A 97 3.82 -2.56 9.30
C LEU A 97 3.31 -1.14 9.13
N GLN A 98 2.91 -0.50 10.21
CA GLN A 98 2.44 0.89 10.19
C GLN A 98 3.54 1.85 9.77
N ASN A 99 4.76 1.64 10.24
CA ASN A 99 5.90 2.45 9.82
C ASN A 99 6.15 2.33 8.31
N ARG A 100 6.00 1.14 7.76
CA ARG A 100 6.15 0.91 6.32
C ARG A 100 5.06 1.62 5.52
N VAL A 101 3.82 1.58 5.99
CA VAL A 101 2.70 2.29 5.35
C VAL A 101 2.97 3.80 5.35
N THR A 102 3.42 4.33 6.49
CA THR A 102 3.72 5.75 6.61
C THR A 102 4.82 6.16 5.63
N GLU A 103 5.85 5.35 5.49
CA GLU A 103 6.93 5.61 4.53
C GLU A 103 6.39 5.66 3.09
N ILE A 104 5.56 4.70 2.73
CA ILE A 104 4.96 4.64 1.40
C ILE A 104 4.11 5.89 1.13
N LYS A 105 3.29 6.31 2.10
CA LYS A 105 2.45 7.50 1.98
C LYS A 105 3.31 8.76 1.77
N ARG A 106 4.42 8.88 2.48
CA ARG A 106 5.36 10.00 2.30
C ARG A 106 5.96 10.00 0.90
N MET A 107 6.34 8.84 0.41
CA MET A 107 6.91 8.70 -0.94
C MET A 107 5.88 9.06 -2.01
N LEU A 108 4.63 8.60 -1.85
CA LEU A 108 3.54 8.95 -2.77
C LEU A 108 3.29 10.47 -2.78
N THR A 109 3.25 11.07 -1.58
CA THR A 109 3.07 12.52 -1.46
C THR A 109 4.20 13.28 -2.16
N SER A 110 5.44 12.82 -1.99
CA SER A 110 6.60 13.44 -2.63
C SER A 110 6.50 13.38 -4.16
N LEU A 111 6.11 12.22 -4.71
CA LEU A 111 5.91 12.08 -6.16
C LEU A 111 4.82 13.00 -6.67
N LEU A 112 3.69 13.06 -5.97
CA LEU A 112 2.58 13.93 -6.36
C LEU A 112 2.98 15.39 -6.37
N ARG A 113 3.79 15.82 -5.41
CA ARG A 113 4.30 17.20 -5.36
C ARG A 113 5.20 17.49 -6.56
N LYS A 114 6.08 16.57 -6.91
CA LYS A 114 6.97 16.73 -8.07
C LYS A 114 6.18 16.87 -9.35
N LEU A 115 5.14 16.08 -9.53
CA LEU A 115 4.30 16.15 -10.73
C LEU A 115 3.57 17.48 -10.81
N ARG A 116 3.08 18.01 -9.70
CA ARG A 116 2.43 19.33 -9.66
C ARG A 116 3.40 20.47 -9.99
N ALA A 117 4.65 20.33 -9.56
CA ALA A 117 5.66 21.39 -9.77
C ALA A 117 6.05 21.55 -11.23
N VAL A 118 5.91 20.49 -12.05
CA VAL A 118 6.29 20.52 -13.48
C VAL A 118 5.10 20.64 -14.41
N SER A 119 3.88 20.57 -13.89
CA SER A 119 2.67 20.70 -14.74
C SER A 119 2.09 22.14 -14.74
#